data_a64e7deb1aa2e45340c2f3dbf1a9c897
#
_entry.id   a64e7deb1aa2e45340c2f3dbf1a9c897
#
_cell.length_a   1.000
_cell.length_b   1.000
_cell.length_c   1.000
_cell.angle_alpha   90.00
_cell.angle_beta   90.00
_cell.angle_gamma   90.00
#
_symmetry.space_group_name_H-M   'P 1'
#
loop_
_entity.id
_entity.type
_entity.pdbx_description
1 polymer ?
#
loop_
_entity_poly.entity_id
_entity_poly.type
_entity_poly.pdbx_seq_one_letter_code
_entity_poly.pdbx_strand_id
1 'polypeptide(L)'
;NFAHGDFIMVGAYVLMLTIPAIVAMGLPAWVAVIPAILVCVAVGVIVEKAAYKPVREKGNSMTALITAIAMSLLLENGSQAIFGADFQTVPTIFHLPSIAFGKLKLPGDTLLTIVIGLVIMVGLQLFVKFTRQGKAMRAVSEDKEAAVLMGINVNSTIALTFAIGSEIGRAS
;
A
#
# COMPACT_ATOMS: atom_id res chain seq x y z
N ASN A 1 8.51 2.30 -7.39
CA ASN A 1 7.95 0.99 -7.10
C ASN A 1 6.82 0.70 -8.10
N PHE A 2 7.10 -0.09 -9.13
CA PHE A 2 6.13 -0.39 -10.20
C PHE A 2 4.88 -1.12 -9.68
N ALA A 3 5.01 -1.90 -8.62
CA ALA A 3 3.89 -2.63 -8.02
C ALA A 3 3.01 -1.77 -7.07
N HIS A 4 3.26 -0.47 -6.95
CA HIS A 4 2.52 0.37 -6.00
C HIS A 4 1.04 0.51 -6.38
N GLY A 5 0.76 0.70 -7.68
CA GLY A 5 -0.61 0.73 -8.20
C GLY A 5 -1.38 -0.57 -7.96
N ASP A 6 -0.68 -1.70 -8.01
CA ASP A 6 -1.31 -3.01 -7.81
C ASP A 6 -1.77 -3.24 -6.37
N PHE A 7 -1.06 -2.68 -5.38
CA PHE A 7 -1.52 -2.72 -3.99
C PHE A 7 -2.77 -1.86 -3.78
N ILE A 8 -2.87 -0.72 -4.46
CA ILE A 8 -4.10 0.10 -4.45
C ILE A 8 -5.25 -0.70 -5.05
N MET A 9 -5.03 -1.36 -6.18
CA MET A 9 -6.01 -2.22 -6.83
C MET A 9 -6.48 -3.35 -5.92
N VAL A 10 -5.55 -4.09 -5.29
CA VAL A 10 -5.88 -5.16 -4.33
C VAL A 10 -6.72 -4.60 -3.17
N GLY A 11 -6.33 -3.46 -2.61
CA GLY A 11 -7.09 -2.80 -1.55
C GLY A 11 -8.50 -2.42 -1.98
N ALA A 12 -8.66 -1.90 -3.20
CA ALA A 12 -9.97 -1.56 -3.76
C ALA A 12 -10.87 -2.79 -3.93
N TYR A 13 -10.33 -3.91 -4.45
CA TYR A 13 -11.09 -5.17 -4.55
C TYR A 13 -11.52 -5.72 -3.18
N VAL A 14 -10.64 -5.67 -2.19
CA VAL A 14 -11.00 -6.10 -0.83
C VAL A 14 -12.10 -5.21 -0.24
N LEU A 15 -12.02 -3.90 -0.43
CA LEU A 15 -13.09 -2.98 0.01
C LEU A 15 -14.40 -3.27 -0.72
N MET A 16 -14.38 -3.49 -2.03
CA MET A 16 -15.58 -3.82 -2.82
C MET A 16 -16.28 -5.08 -2.29
N LEU A 17 -15.51 -6.10 -1.89
CA LEU A 17 -16.07 -7.34 -1.35
C LEU A 17 -16.52 -7.22 0.11
N THR A 18 -15.78 -6.46 0.93
CA THR A 18 -16.00 -6.44 2.38
C THR A 18 -17.04 -5.39 2.82
N ILE A 19 -17.18 -4.26 2.11
CA ILE A 19 -18.14 -3.21 2.47
C ILE A 19 -19.58 -3.75 2.50
N PRO A 20 -20.10 -4.44 1.45
CA PRO A 20 -21.47 -4.96 1.48
C PRO A 20 -21.69 -5.97 2.61
N ALA A 21 -20.71 -6.84 2.86
CA ALA A 21 -20.79 -7.83 3.92
C ALA A 21 -20.83 -7.20 5.33
N ILE A 22 -19.99 -6.18 5.56
CA ILE A 22 -19.91 -5.48 6.84
C ILE A 22 -21.16 -4.65 7.10
N VAL A 23 -21.68 -3.98 6.08
CA VAL A 23 -22.92 -3.22 6.17
C VAL A 23 -24.12 -4.16 6.42
N ALA A 24 -24.14 -5.34 5.80
CA ALA A 24 -25.16 -6.35 6.06
C ALA A 24 -25.14 -6.88 7.51
N MET A 25 -23.99 -6.85 8.18
CA MET A 25 -23.84 -7.17 9.61
C MET A 25 -24.24 -6.00 10.53
N GLY A 26 -24.70 -4.87 9.99
CA GLY A 26 -25.07 -3.68 10.77
C GLY A 26 -23.88 -2.87 11.29
N LEU A 27 -22.66 -3.13 10.79
CA LEU A 27 -21.46 -2.40 11.15
C LEU A 27 -21.22 -1.22 10.16
N PRO A 28 -20.61 -0.13 10.62
CA PRO A 28 -20.31 1.00 9.75
C PRO A 28 -19.29 0.63 8.67
N ALA A 29 -19.45 1.16 7.45
CA ALA A 29 -18.65 0.83 6.28
C ALA A 29 -17.14 1.04 6.47
N TRP A 30 -16.72 1.99 7.33
CA TRP A 30 -15.30 2.24 7.61
C TRP A 30 -14.56 1.04 8.26
N VAL A 31 -15.29 0.12 8.88
CA VAL A 31 -14.72 -1.11 9.45
C VAL A 31 -14.10 -1.99 8.36
N ALA A 32 -14.57 -1.89 7.11
CA ALA A 32 -14.01 -2.59 5.95
C ALA A 32 -12.53 -2.22 5.66
N VAL A 33 -12.08 -1.09 6.19
CA VAL A 33 -10.69 -0.64 6.07
C VAL A 33 -9.74 -1.62 6.78
N ILE A 34 -10.15 -2.23 7.88
CA ILE A 34 -9.30 -3.14 8.66
C ILE A 34 -8.91 -4.41 7.86
N PRO A 35 -9.86 -5.21 7.33
CA PRO A 35 -9.50 -6.36 6.51
C PRO A 35 -8.75 -5.97 5.24
N ALA A 36 -9.04 -4.81 4.64
CA ALA A 36 -8.30 -4.34 3.48
C ALA A 36 -6.82 -4.05 3.82
N ILE A 37 -6.53 -3.42 4.96
CA ILE A 37 -5.17 -3.24 5.48
C ILE A 37 -4.48 -4.59 5.64
N LEU A 38 -5.10 -5.52 6.34
CA LEU A 38 -4.51 -6.84 6.62
C LEU A 38 -4.15 -7.59 5.33
N VAL A 39 -5.05 -7.58 4.34
CA VAL A 39 -4.80 -8.23 3.04
C VAL A 39 -3.69 -7.53 2.27
N CYS A 40 -3.67 -6.20 2.22
CA CYS A 40 -2.61 -5.46 1.53
C CYS A 40 -1.24 -5.72 2.17
N VAL A 41 -1.13 -5.72 3.52
CA VAL A 41 0.11 -6.08 4.22
C VAL A 41 0.51 -7.52 3.90
N ALA A 42 -0.43 -8.46 3.95
CA ALA A 42 -0.14 -9.86 3.65
C ALA A 42 0.38 -10.03 2.21
N VAL A 43 -0.29 -9.43 1.22
CA VAL A 43 0.15 -9.46 -0.18
C VAL A 43 1.52 -8.79 -0.33
N GLY A 44 1.74 -7.63 0.30
CA GLY A 44 3.03 -6.94 0.26
C GLY A 44 4.17 -7.79 0.82
N VAL A 45 3.95 -8.46 1.95
CA VAL A 45 4.95 -9.36 2.56
C VAL A 45 5.17 -10.62 1.71
N ILE A 46 4.11 -11.18 1.11
CA ILE A 46 4.22 -12.34 0.22
C ILE A 46 5.04 -11.97 -1.01
N VAL A 47 4.71 -10.87 -1.68
CA VAL A 47 5.43 -10.37 -2.86
C VAL A 47 6.89 -10.10 -2.53
N GLU A 48 7.17 -9.46 -1.39
CA GLU A 48 8.55 -9.23 -0.94
C GLU A 48 9.31 -10.54 -0.75
N LYS A 49 8.76 -11.48 0.01
CA LYS A 49 9.44 -12.74 0.32
C LYS A 49 9.56 -13.69 -0.86
N ALA A 50 8.52 -13.79 -1.69
CA ALA A 50 8.47 -14.75 -2.79
C ALA A 50 9.22 -14.25 -4.03
N ALA A 51 9.14 -12.95 -4.34
CA ALA A 51 9.70 -12.40 -5.55
C ALA A 51 10.94 -11.54 -5.31
N TYR A 52 10.85 -10.53 -4.44
CA TYR A 52 11.94 -9.56 -4.32
C TYR A 52 13.14 -10.05 -3.50
N LYS A 53 12.89 -10.80 -2.42
CA LYS A 53 13.98 -11.30 -1.56
C LYS A 53 14.94 -12.23 -2.32
N PRO A 54 14.49 -13.31 -3.03
CA PRO A 54 15.40 -14.19 -3.73
C PRO A 54 16.16 -13.49 -4.86
N VAL A 55 15.52 -12.52 -5.52
CA VAL A 55 16.16 -11.74 -6.58
C VAL A 55 17.21 -10.77 -6.01
N ARG A 56 16.93 -10.15 -4.87
CA ARG A 56 17.88 -9.26 -4.20
C ARG A 56 19.12 -9.98 -3.68
N GLU A 57 18.97 -11.23 -3.23
CA GLU A 57 20.08 -12.04 -2.70
C GLU A 57 20.97 -12.63 -3.80
N LYS A 58 20.41 -12.88 -4.99
CA LYS A 58 21.11 -13.59 -6.08
C LYS A 58 21.24 -12.82 -7.38
N GLY A 59 20.56 -11.68 -7.52
CA GLY A 59 20.44 -10.93 -8.76
C GLY A 59 21.03 -9.53 -8.71
N ASN A 60 21.12 -8.92 -9.89
CA ASN A 60 21.54 -7.55 -10.09
C ASN A 60 20.33 -6.59 -10.00
N SER A 61 20.59 -5.29 -9.94
CA SER A 61 19.56 -4.24 -9.92
C SER A 61 18.58 -4.34 -11.11
N MET A 62 19.08 -4.73 -12.28
CA MET A 62 18.27 -4.96 -13.49
C MET A 62 17.27 -6.11 -13.30
N THR A 63 17.70 -7.21 -12.68
CA THR A 63 16.83 -8.36 -12.38
C THR A 63 15.73 -7.98 -11.40
N ALA A 64 16.00 -7.11 -10.42
CA ALA A 64 15.01 -6.61 -9.50
C ALA A 64 13.93 -5.76 -10.21
N LEU A 65 14.32 -4.95 -11.19
CA LEU A 65 13.39 -4.15 -12.01
C LEU A 65 12.46 -5.05 -12.83
N ILE A 66 13.02 -6.03 -13.53
CA ILE A 66 12.26 -7.00 -14.34
C ILE A 66 11.28 -7.78 -13.44
N THR A 67 11.72 -8.20 -12.25
CA THR A 67 10.86 -8.89 -11.28
C THR A 67 9.71 -8.00 -10.82
N ALA A 68 9.95 -6.70 -10.60
CA ALA A 68 8.91 -5.75 -10.23
C ALA A 68 7.83 -5.65 -11.29
N ILE A 69 8.22 -5.53 -12.56
CA ILE A 69 7.29 -5.49 -13.70
C ILE A 69 6.53 -6.82 -13.83
N ALA A 70 7.21 -7.96 -13.72
CA ALA A 70 6.57 -9.26 -13.80
C ALA A 70 5.55 -9.49 -12.68
N MET A 71 5.84 -9.04 -11.46
CA MET A 71 4.91 -9.11 -10.33
C MET A 71 3.71 -8.19 -10.52
N SER A 72 3.92 -6.98 -11.06
CA SER A 72 2.83 -6.07 -11.42
C SER A 72 1.88 -6.72 -12.42
N LEU A 73 2.41 -7.24 -13.53
CA LEU A 73 1.62 -7.96 -14.53
C LEU A 73 0.90 -9.19 -13.96
N LEU A 74 1.52 -9.92 -13.03
CA LEU A 74 0.91 -11.08 -12.40
C LEU A 74 -0.27 -10.68 -11.51
N LEU A 75 -0.13 -9.63 -10.71
CA LEU A 75 -1.21 -9.10 -9.86
C LEU A 75 -2.35 -8.52 -10.70
N GLU A 76 -2.04 -7.78 -11.75
CA GLU A 76 -3.02 -7.18 -12.65
C GLU A 76 -3.82 -8.25 -13.40
N ASN A 77 -3.14 -9.15 -14.11
CA ASN A 77 -3.80 -10.22 -14.86
C ASN A 77 -4.49 -11.24 -13.94
N GLY A 78 -3.91 -11.52 -12.76
CA GLY A 78 -4.53 -12.36 -11.75
C GLY A 78 -5.83 -11.78 -11.21
N SER A 79 -5.86 -10.48 -10.96
CA SER A 79 -7.08 -9.77 -10.56
C SER A 79 -8.13 -9.78 -11.66
N GLN A 80 -7.74 -9.54 -12.92
CA GLN A 80 -8.66 -9.60 -14.06
C GLN A 80 -9.21 -11.02 -14.27
N ALA A 81 -8.42 -12.06 -14.05
CA ALA A 81 -8.86 -13.44 -14.16
C ALA A 81 -9.90 -13.82 -13.09
N ILE A 82 -9.81 -13.24 -11.89
CA ILE A 82 -10.72 -13.54 -10.77
C ILE A 82 -11.97 -12.66 -10.82
N PHE A 83 -11.82 -11.36 -11.09
CA PHE A 83 -12.90 -10.36 -10.95
C PHE A 83 -13.44 -9.88 -12.31
N GLY A 84 -12.82 -10.29 -13.42
CA GLY A 84 -13.15 -9.80 -14.76
C GLY A 84 -12.40 -8.51 -15.11
N ALA A 85 -12.53 -8.11 -16.39
CA ALA A 85 -11.89 -6.91 -16.93
C ALA A 85 -12.82 -5.67 -16.89
N ASP A 86 -14.01 -5.80 -16.33
CA ASP A 86 -14.99 -4.72 -16.26
C ASP A 86 -14.64 -3.68 -15.20
N PHE A 87 -15.01 -2.42 -15.45
CA PHE A 87 -14.86 -1.35 -14.48
C PHE A 87 -15.68 -1.64 -13.23
N GLN A 88 -15.00 -1.81 -12.10
CA GLN A 88 -15.62 -2.01 -10.81
C GLN A 88 -15.63 -0.69 -10.03
N THR A 89 -16.77 -0.38 -9.40
CA THR A 89 -16.90 0.80 -8.55
C THR A 89 -16.86 0.39 -7.08
N VAL A 90 -15.97 1.01 -6.33
CA VAL A 90 -15.93 0.83 -4.87
C VAL A 90 -17.06 1.65 -4.25
N PRO A 91 -17.92 1.05 -3.41
CA PRO A 91 -18.95 1.80 -2.70
C PRO A 91 -18.34 2.90 -1.83
N THR A 92 -18.97 4.07 -1.81
CA THR A 92 -18.52 5.19 -0.98
C THR A 92 -18.63 4.85 0.50
N ILE A 93 -17.52 5.02 1.23
CA ILE A 93 -17.43 4.75 2.67
C ILE A 93 -18.05 5.88 3.49
N PHE A 94 -17.87 7.12 3.03
CA PHE A 94 -18.34 8.33 3.69
C PHE A 94 -19.23 9.14 2.75
N HIS A 95 -20.43 9.46 3.19
CA HIS A 95 -21.34 10.35 2.46
C HIS A 95 -21.17 11.76 3.01
N LEU A 96 -20.12 12.46 2.56
CA LEU A 96 -19.86 13.82 2.98
C LEU A 96 -20.48 14.82 1.99
N PRO A 97 -21.13 15.88 2.49
CA PRO A 97 -21.67 16.92 1.63
C PRO A 97 -20.55 17.62 0.86
N SER A 98 -20.81 17.93 -0.41
CA SER A 98 -19.86 18.70 -1.22
C SER A 98 -19.75 20.14 -0.66
N ILE A 99 -18.52 20.60 -0.50
CA ILE A 99 -18.24 21.98 -0.08
C ILE A 99 -18.05 22.82 -1.35
N ALA A 100 -18.89 23.86 -1.49
CA ALA A 100 -18.79 24.80 -2.60
C ALA A 100 -17.91 26.00 -2.19
N PHE A 101 -16.76 26.12 -2.80
CA PHE A 101 -15.94 27.32 -2.75
C PHE A 101 -16.16 28.16 -4.02
N GLY A 102 -17.14 29.05 -4.00
CA GLY A 102 -17.48 29.87 -5.14
C GLY A 102 -17.94 29.04 -6.38
N LYS A 103 -17.17 29.06 -7.45
CA LYS A 103 -17.46 28.29 -8.69
C LYS A 103 -16.93 26.85 -8.65
N LEU A 104 -16.11 26.49 -7.66
CA LEU A 104 -15.54 25.15 -7.50
C LEU A 104 -16.39 24.35 -6.50
N LYS A 105 -16.94 23.24 -6.96
CA LYS A 105 -17.57 22.22 -6.10
C LYS A 105 -16.56 21.11 -5.84
N LEU A 106 -16.07 21.02 -4.62
CA LEU A 106 -15.21 19.93 -4.17
C LEU A 106 -16.09 18.88 -3.50
N PRO A 107 -16.10 17.63 -4.00
CA PRO A 107 -16.73 16.52 -3.30
C PRO A 107 -16.09 16.38 -1.90
N GLY A 108 -16.91 16.17 -0.88
CA GLY A 108 -16.43 16.00 0.50
C GLY A 108 -15.45 14.84 0.64
N ASP A 109 -15.63 13.79 -0.15
CA ASP A 109 -14.74 12.61 -0.20
C ASP A 109 -13.32 12.97 -0.64
N THR A 110 -13.18 13.86 -1.63
CA THR A 110 -11.88 14.34 -2.11
C THR A 110 -11.15 15.13 -1.01
N LEU A 111 -11.86 15.97 -0.29
CA LEU A 111 -11.28 16.77 0.80
C LEU A 111 -10.85 15.87 1.96
N LEU A 112 -11.65 14.87 2.31
CA LEU A 112 -11.31 13.86 3.30
C LEU A 112 -10.05 13.09 2.91
N THR A 113 -9.96 12.65 1.65
CA THR A 113 -8.80 11.93 1.12
C THR A 113 -7.52 12.78 1.22
N ILE A 114 -7.59 14.07 0.86
CA ILE A 114 -6.44 14.98 0.97
C ILE A 114 -6.00 15.11 2.44
N VAL A 115 -6.94 15.32 3.36
CA VAL A 115 -6.62 15.48 4.79
C VAL A 115 -6.00 14.19 5.35
N ILE A 116 -6.59 13.03 5.07
CA ILE A 116 -6.06 11.74 5.51
C ILE A 116 -4.66 11.51 4.90
N GLY A 117 -4.48 11.77 3.61
CA GLY A 117 -3.20 11.64 2.93
C GLY A 117 -2.10 12.52 3.57
N LEU A 118 -2.43 13.78 3.90
CA LEU A 118 -1.51 14.67 4.61
C LEU A 118 -1.15 14.15 6.01
N VAL A 119 -2.13 13.67 6.77
CA VAL A 119 -1.90 13.10 8.11
C VAL A 119 -0.99 11.88 8.03
N ILE A 120 -1.25 10.97 7.09
CA ILE A 120 -0.42 9.78 6.88
C ILE A 120 0.99 10.18 6.44
N MET A 121 1.13 11.13 5.52
CA MET A 121 2.43 11.61 5.05
C MET A 121 3.26 12.19 6.19
N VAL A 122 2.67 13.07 7.00
CA VAL A 122 3.35 13.65 8.17
C VAL A 122 3.69 12.57 9.19
N GLY A 123 2.74 11.66 9.48
CA GLY A 123 2.96 10.55 10.39
C GLY A 123 4.10 9.64 9.95
N LEU A 124 4.16 9.30 8.67
CA LEU A 124 5.25 8.50 8.10
C LEU A 124 6.59 9.24 8.18
N GLN A 125 6.61 10.52 7.86
CA GLN A 125 7.83 11.32 7.94
C GLN A 125 8.36 11.38 9.38
N LEU A 126 7.49 11.54 10.36
CA LEU A 126 7.85 11.49 11.77
C LEU A 126 8.33 10.09 12.17
N PHE A 127 7.65 9.03 11.72
CA PHE A 127 8.05 7.65 11.95
C PHE A 127 9.46 7.39 11.42
N VAL A 128 9.73 7.71 10.16
CA VAL A 128 11.06 7.52 9.53
C VAL A 128 12.14 8.35 10.21
N LYS A 129 11.82 9.56 10.67
CA LYS A 129 12.78 10.48 11.29
C LYS A 129 13.12 10.09 12.73
N PHE A 130 12.12 9.72 13.53
CA PHE A 130 12.27 9.61 14.98
C PHE A 130 12.35 8.16 15.49
N THR A 131 11.83 7.17 14.76
CA THR A 131 11.84 5.78 15.24
C THR A 131 13.15 5.06 14.93
N ARG A 132 13.46 4.01 15.70
CA ARG A 132 14.60 3.13 15.44
C ARG A 132 14.47 2.41 14.10
N GLN A 133 13.26 1.97 13.77
CA GLN A 133 12.96 1.30 12.50
C GLN A 133 13.16 2.26 11.32
N GLY A 134 12.67 3.49 11.43
CA GLY A 134 12.87 4.50 10.38
C GLY A 134 14.34 4.86 10.18
N LYS A 135 15.14 4.96 11.25
CA LYS A 135 16.59 5.15 11.15
C LYS A 135 17.26 3.98 10.45
N ALA A 136 16.85 2.74 10.76
CA ALA A 136 17.34 1.55 10.07
C ALA A 136 16.99 1.56 8.57
N MET A 137 15.75 1.97 8.21
CA MET A 137 15.33 2.13 6.80
C MET A 137 16.23 3.13 6.06
N ARG A 138 16.53 4.27 6.65
CA ARG A 138 17.42 5.27 6.05
C ARG A 138 18.84 4.75 5.90
N ALA A 139 19.42 4.12 6.93
CA ALA A 139 20.74 3.53 6.85
C ALA A 139 20.84 2.48 5.73
N VAL A 140 19.85 1.59 5.61
CA VAL A 140 19.81 0.58 4.54
C VAL A 140 19.62 1.20 3.16
N SER A 141 18.95 2.34 3.04
CA SER A 141 18.77 3.03 1.76
C SER A 141 20.04 3.73 1.28
N GLU A 142 20.89 4.19 2.20
CA GLU A 142 22.16 4.85 1.87
C GLU A 142 23.26 3.82 1.56
N ASP A 143 23.48 2.87 2.46
CA ASP A 143 24.48 1.82 2.28
C ASP A 143 24.06 0.52 3.00
N LYS A 144 23.78 -0.51 2.21
CA LYS A 144 23.37 -1.82 2.74
C LYS A 144 24.50 -2.55 3.46
N GLU A 145 25.73 -2.44 2.95
CA GLU A 145 26.88 -3.15 3.51
C GLU A 145 27.28 -2.51 4.83
N ALA A 146 27.33 -1.19 4.90
CA ALA A 146 27.57 -0.47 6.14
C ALA A 146 26.46 -0.74 7.18
N ALA A 147 25.20 -0.81 6.77
CA ALA A 147 24.09 -1.13 7.67
C ALA A 147 24.22 -2.52 8.30
N VAL A 148 24.66 -3.53 7.52
CA VAL A 148 24.92 -4.89 8.04
C VAL A 148 26.04 -4.86 9.09
N LEU A 149 27.12 -4.12 8.83
CA LEU A 149 28.25 -3.97 9.76
C LEU A 149 27.82 -3.32 11.08
N MET A 150 26.81 -2.44 11.03
CA MET A 150 26.21 -1.80 12.21
C MET A 150 25.16 -2.69 12.91
N GLY A 151 25.01 -3.95 12.50
CA GLY A 151 24.09 -4.92 13.11
C GLY A 151 22.63 -4.77 12.68
N ILE A 152 22.33 -4.02 11.62
CA ILE A 152 20.97 -3.87 11.11
C ILE A 152 20.58 -5.08 10.25
N ASN A 153 19.46 -5.70 10.56
CA ASN A 153 18.91 -6.77 9.71
C ASN A 153 18.26 -6.17 8.47
N VAL A 154 19.01 -6.12 7.38
CA VAL A 154 18.59 -5.52 6.09
C VAL A 154 17.32 -6.18 5.55
N ASN A 155 17.19 -7.50 5.61
CA ASN A 155 16.03 -8.21 5.10
C ASN A 155 14.74 -7.87 5.86
N SER A 156 14.83 -7.81 7.19
CA SER A 156 13.69 -7.40 8.03
C SER A 156 13.30 -5.93 7.81
N THR A 157 14.29 -5.05 7.64
CA THR A 157 14.06 -3.64 7.38
C THR A 157 13.37 -3.41 6.03
N ILE A 158 13.79 -4.14 4.99
CA ILE A 158 13.16 -4.05 3.67
C ILE A 158 11.75 -4.62 3.69
N ALA A 159 11.52 -5.78 4.34
CA ALA A 159 10.19 -6.36 4.49
C ALA A 159 9.21 -5.39 5.20
N LEU A 160 9.68 -4.71 6.24
CA LEU A 160 8.91 -3.68 6.94
C LEU A 160 8.60 -2.49 6.03
N THR A 161 9.57 -2.06 5.21
CA THR A 161 9.39 -0.96 4.24
C THR A 161 8.32 -1.31 3.21
N PHE A 162 8.31 -2.56 2.71
CA PHE A 162 7.26 -3.04 1.81
C PHE A 162 5.88 -3.10 2.48
N ALA A 163 5.82 -3.58 3.72
CA ALA A 163 4.57 -3.61 4.48
C ALA A 163 3.98 -2.20 4.64
N ILE A 164 4.79 -1.22 5.05
CA ILE A 164 4.35 0.19 5.19
C ILE A 164 4.00 0.79 3.81
N GLY A 165 4.82 0.53 2.79
CA GLY A 165 4.59 1.04 1.43
C GLY A 165 3.30 0.53 0.80
N SER A 166 2.89 -0.70 1.07
CA SER A 166 1.63 -1.27 0.60
C SER A 166 0.41 -0.61 1.24
N GLU A 167 0.54 -0.06 2.45
CA GLU A 167 -0.52 0.68 3.13
C GLU A 167 -0.69 2.10 2.60
N ILE A 168 0.42 2.79 2.29
CA ILE A 168 0.38 4.17 1.81
C ILE A 168 -0.24 4.25 0.42
N GLY A 169 -0.01 3.26 -0.43
CA GLY A 169 -0.61 3.18 -1.75
C GLY A 169 -2.13 3.14 -1.75
N ARG A 170 -2.73 2.78 -0.62
CA ARG A 170 -4.18 2.76 -0.43
C ARG A 170 -4.75 4.10 0.07
N ALA A 171 -3.95 4.92 0.71
CA ALA A 171 -4.41 6.16 1.34
C ALA A 171 -4.36 7.38 0.39
N SER A 172 -3.75 7.24 -0.77
CA SER A 172 -3.69 8.24 -1.85
C SER A 172 -4.60 7.87 -3.01
#